data_79a9a1186800fc9bb5c84b06810cd144
#
_entry.id   79a9a1186800fc9bb5c84b06810cd144
#
_cell.length_a   1.000
_cell.length_b   1.000
_cell.length_c   1.000
_cell.angle_alpha   90.00
_cell.angle_beta   90.00
_cell.angle_gamma   90.00
#
_symmetry.space_group_name_H-M   'P 1'
#
loop_
_entity.id
_entity.type
_entity.pdbx_description
1 polymer ?
#
loop_
_entity_poly.entity_id
_entity_poly.type
_entity_poly.pdbx_seq_one_letter_code
_entity_poly.pdbx_strand_id
1 'polypeptide(L)'
;MSIELISQNKSFGGWHKQYSHDAMSTQCKMRFAIFLPPKANEAKVPVLYWLSGLTCTDENFMQKAGAQKLAAELGMIIVAPDTSPRGDEGNDLHGVKIADADGYDLGQGAGFYLNATEHPWQTHFNMYQYIVEELPRVIEANFPVTDKKAIFGHSMGGHGAITIALKN
;
A
#
# COMPACT_ATOMS: atom_id res chain seq x y z
N MET A 1 -1.92 5.85 -14.91
CA MET A 1 -2.69 5.93 -13.65
C MET A 1 -2.19 7.16 -12.91
N SER A 2 -3.09 8.12 -12.64
CA SER A 2 -2.75 9.36 -11.94
C SER A 2 -2.66 9.09 -10.44
N ILE A 3 -1.69 9.72 -9.79
CA ILE A 3 -1.54 9.74 -8.33
C ILE A 3 -1.53 11.18 -7.85
N GLU A 4 -2.02 11.43 -6.65
CA GLU A 4 -2.09 12.73 -6.01
C GLU A 4 -1.17 12.77 -4.80
N LEU A 5 -0.25 13.72 -4.76
CA LEU A 5 0.67 13.89 -3.62
C LEU A 5 -0.08 14.47 -2.42
N ILE A 6 -0.07 13.76 -1.29
CA ILE A 6 -0.65 14.22 -0.03
C ILE A 6 0.40 14.95 0.81
N SER A 7 1.57 14.34 0.98
CA SER A 7 2.66 14.89 1.79
C SER A 7 4.03 14.43 1.29
N GLN A 8 5.08 15.20 1.64
CA GLN A 8 6.46 14.78 1.39
C GLN A 8 7.42 15.37 2.43
N ASN A 9 8.38 14.57 2.83
CA ASN A 9 9.41 14.94 3.81
C ASN A 9 10.76 14.36 3.40
N LYS A 10 11.82 15.12 3.61
CA LYS A 10 13.20 14.62 3.44
C LYS A 10 13.52 13.57 4.50
N SER A 11 14.13 12.47 4.07
CA SER A 11 14.55 11.37 4.95
C SER A 11 15.79 10.69 4.36
N PHE A 12 16.89 10.66 5.11
CA PHE A 12 18.16 10.01 4.74
C PHE A 12 18.63 10.30 3.29
N GLY A 13 18.57 11.59 2.90
CA GLY A 13 18.93 12.04 1.55
C GLY A 13 17.90 11.75 0.45
N GLY A 14 16.92 10.93 0.74
CA GLY A 14 15.79 10.61 -0.12
C GLY A 14 14.50 11.33 0.30
N TRP A 15 13.37 10.74 -0.04
CA TRP A 15 12.05 11.28 0.23
C TRP A 15 11.11 10.24 0.81
N HIS A 16 10.46 10.55 1.93
CA HIS A 16 9.24 9.90 2.36
C HIS A 16 8.06 10.70 1.81
N LYS A 17 7.21 10.03 1.02
CA LYS A 17 6.03 10.65 0.40
C LYS A 17 4.79 9.80 0.67
N GLN A 18 3.65 10.47 0.71
CA GLN A 18 2.34 9.84 0.76
C GLN A 18 1.52 10.26 -0.46
N TYR A 19 0.87 9.30 -1.09
CA TYR A 19 0.03 9.51 -2.25
C TYR A 19 -1.36 8.89 -2.06
N SER A 20 -2.33 9.45 -2.78
CA SER A 20 -3.61 8.80 -3.03
C SER A 20 -3.82 8.57 -4.52
N HIS A 21 -4.68 7.64 -4.84
CA HIS A 21 -5.18 7.43 -6.20
C HIS A 21 -6.56 6.77 -6.17
N ASP A 22 -7.30 6.93 -7.25
CA ASP A 22 -8.58 6.24 -7.44
C ASP A 22 -8.28 4.80 -7.87
N ALA A 23 -8.60 3.85 -6.98
CA ALA A 23 -8.34 2.43 -7.19
C ALA A 23 -9.58 1.71 -7.73
N MET A 24 -9.41 1.02 -8.86
CA MET A 24 -10.50 0.32 -9.52
C MET A 24 -10.84 -1.01 -8.83
N SER A 25 -9.84 -1.69 -8.27
CA SER A 25 -10.04 -2.96 -7.56
C SER A 25 -10.88 -2.80 -6.28
N THR A 26 -10.70 -1.69 -5.59
CA THR A 26 -11.44 -1.36 -4.36
C THR A 26 -12.55 -0.34 -4.56
N GLN A 27 -12.70 0.19 -5.77
CA GLN A 27 -13.68 1.22 -6.16
C GLN A 27 -13.67 2.45 -5.25
N CYS A 28 -12.54 2.75 -4.63
CA CYS A 28 -12.42 3.90 -3.74
C CYS A 28 -11.02 4.53 -3.84
N LYS A 29 -10.89 5.71 -3.23
CA LYS A 29 -9.59 6.35 -3.08
C LYS A 29 -8.74 5.54 -2.09
N MET A 30 -7.61 5.01 -2.59
CA MET A 30 -6.61 4.30 -1.80
C MET A 30 -5.40 5.19 -1.54
N ARG A 31 -4.69 4.91 -0.44
CA ARG A 31 -3.45 5.60 -0.05
C ARG A 31 -2.29 4.63 0.03
N PHE A 32 -1.10 5.14 -0.24
CA PHE A 32 0.14 4.45 0.03
C PHE A 32 1.24 5.44 0.41
N ALA A 33 2.12 5.03 1.30
CA ALA A 33 3.36 5.71 1.58
C ALA A 33 4.49 5.09 0.77
N ILE A 34 5.46 5.90 0.36
CA ILE A 34 6.63 5.46 -0.40
C ILE A 34 7.88 6.15 0.12
N PHE A 35 8.96 5.39 0.31
CA PHE A 35 10.30 5.93 0.48
C PHE A 35 11.07 5.80 -0.83
N LEU A 36 11.56 6.93 -1.33
CA LEU A 36 12.41 7.02 -2.52
C LEU A 36 13.86 7.27 -2.08
N PRO A 37 14.78 6.30 -2.24
CA PRO A 37 16.18 6.48 -1.89
C PRO A 37 16.84 7.50 -2.82
N PRO A 38 17.98 8.13 -2.43
CA PRO A 38 18.72 9.06 -3.30
C PRO A 38 19.03 8.49 -4.68
N LYS A 39 19.37 7.19 -4.75
CA LYS A 39 19.68 6.47 -6.00
C LYS A 39 18.53 6.47 -7.01
N ALA A 40 17.28 6.59 -6.56
CA ALA A 40 16.11 6.66 -7.44
C ALA A 40 16.08 7.95 -8.31
N ASN A 41 16.89 8.95 -8.00
CA ASN A 41 17.05 10.13 -8.86
C ASN A 41 17.96 9.87 -10.06
N GLU A 42 18.77 8.82 -10.03
CA GLU A 42 19.84 8.55 -11.01
C GLU A 42 19.55 7.30 -11.84
N ALA A 43 18.84 6.32 -11.27
CA ALA A 43 18.60 5.03 -11.90
C ALA A 43 17.30 4.39 -11.40
N LYS A 44 16.81 3.41 -12.16
CA LYS A 44 15.77 2.49 -11.68
C LYS A 44 16.31 1.61 -10.56
N VAL A 45 15.51 1.40 -9.52
CA VAL A 45 15.88 0.63 -8.32
C VAL A 45 14.83 -0.43 -7.98
N PRO A 46 15.20 -1.50 -7.26
CA PRO A 46 14.22 -2.50 -6.81
C PRO A 46 13.22 -1.93 -5.82
N VAL A 47 12.05 -2.56 -5.75
CA VAL A 47 10.96 -2.15 -4.85
C VAL A 47 10.62 -3.25 -3.86
N LEU A 48 10.40 -2.84 -2.62
CA LEU A 48 10.00 -3.69 -1.49
C LEU A 48 8.63 -3.24 -1.01
N TYR A 49 7.62 -4.13 -1.09
CA TYR A 49 6.28 -3.87 -0.60
C TYR A 49 6.15 -4.34 0.84
N TRP A 50 5.76 -3.42 1.72
CA TRP A 50 5.44 -3.71 3.12
C TRP A 50 3.93 -3.86 3.30
N LEU A 51 3.50 -4.94 3.94
CA LEU A 51 2.12 -5.16 4.35
C LEU A 51 1.99 -5.03 5.87
N SER A 52 1.23 -4.04 6.31
CA SER A 52 1.00 -3.76 7.74
C SER A 52 0.01 -4.73 8.38
N GLY A 53 0.05 -4.82 9.71
CA GLY A 53 -0.89 -5.58 10.51
C GLY A 53 -2.25 -4.90 10.69
N LEU A 54 -3.12 -5.53 11.46
CA LEU A 54 -4.46 -5.03 11.80
C LEU A 54 -4.42 -3.58 12.31
N THR A 55 -5.42 -2.83 11.95
CA THR A 55 -5.67 -1.43 12.37
C THR A 55 -4.66 -0.39 11.85
N CYS A 56 -3.57 -0.82 11.26
CA CYS A 56 -2.58 0.08 10.69
C CYS A 56 -3.09 0.76 9.40
N THR A 57 -2.40 1.83 9.03
CA THR A 57 -2.51 2.51 7.74
C THR A 57 -1.19 2.39 6.96
N ASP A 58 -1.08 3.07 5.85
CA ASP A 58 0.13 3.21 5.05
C ASP A 58 1.30 3.88 5.81
N GLU A 59 1.02 4.67 6.85
CA GLU A 59 2.02 5.47 7.56
C GLU A 59 2.66 4.79 8.78
N ASN A 60 2.02 3.80 9.41
CA ASN A 60 2.53 3.22 10.66
C ASN A 60 3.96 2.70 10.54
N PHE A 61 4.25 1.90 9.50
CA PHE A 61 5.58 1.38 9.25
C PHE A 61 6.59 2.48 8.96
N MET A 62 6.24 3.39 8.06
CA MET A 62 7.14 4.45 7.63
C MET A 62 7.57 5.37 8.77
N GLN A 63 6.69 5.61 9.74
CA GLN A 63 6.98 6.47 10.88
C GLN A 63 7.70 5.74 12.03
N LYS A 64 7.55 4.43 12.17
CA LYS A 64 7.96 3.70 13.37
C LYS A 64 9.08 2.67 13.16
N ALA A 65 9.22 2.11 11.96
CA ALA A 65 10.13 0.99 11.72
C ALA A 65 11.61 1.42 11.56
N GLY A 66 11.87 2.67 11.20
CA GLY A 66 13.24 3.18 11.00
C GLY A 66 13.98 2.55 9.80
N ALA A 67 13.24 2.02 8.82
CA ALA A 67 13.81 1.28 7.69
C ALA A 67 14.46 2.17 6.62
N GLN A 68 14.16 3.46 6.60
CA GLN A 68 14.57 4.37 5.52
C GLN A 68 16.09 4.52 5.39
N LYS A 69 16.83 4.50 6.50
CA LYS A 69 18.28 4.59 6.46
C LYS A 69 18.89 3.43 5.65
N LEU A 70 18.53 2.21 6.01
CA LEU A 70 19.03 1.02 5.32
C LEU A 70 18.54 0.96 3.87
N ALA A 71 17.29 1.33 3.62
CA ALA A 71 16.75 1.42 2.26
C ALA A 71 17.51 2.43 1.38
N ALA A 72 17.92 3.57 1.96
CA ALA A 72 18.76 4.56 1.27
C ALA A 72 20.14 3.99 0.92
N GLU A 73 20.79 3.31 1.86
CA GLU A 73 22.10 2.68 1.67
C GLU A 73 22.06 1.56 0.62
N LEU A 74 21.02 0.75 0.61
CA LEU A 74 20.81 -0.33 -0.37
C LEU A 74 20.29 0.17 -1.74
N GLY A 75 19.83 1.41 -1.82
CA GLY A 75 19.21 1.94 -3.03
C GLY A 75 17.89 1.24 -3.35
N MET A 76 17.01 1.07 -2.38
CA MET A 76 15.76 0.33 -2.50
C MET A 76 14.57 1.23 -2.19
N ILE A 77 13.54 1.19 -3.04
CA ILE A 77 12.24 1.80 -2.76
C ILE A 77 11.46 0.92 -1.78
N ILE A 78 10.79 1.54 -0.80
CA ILE A 78 9.80 0.86 0.04
C ILE A 78 8.43 1.45 -0.24
N VAL A 79 7.43 0.60 -0.47
CA VAL A 79 6.02 0.97 -0.64
C VAL A 79 5.20 0.32 0.47
N ALA A 80 4.44 1.13 1.19
CA ALA A 80 3.52 0.67 2.23
C ALA A 80 2.09 1.11 1.88
N PRO A 81 1.22 0.22 1.37
CA PRO A 81 -0.19 0.54 1.13
C PRO A 81 -0.98 0.61 2.44
N ASP A 82 -2.15 1.24 2.38
CA ASP A 82 -3.16 1.10 3.44
C ASP A 82 -3.59 -0.37 3.55
N THR A 83 -4.11 -0.75 4.71
CA THR A 83 -4.48 -2.13 5.05
C THR A 83 -5.89 -2.52 4.59
N SER A 84 -6.69 -1.56 4.18
CA SER A 84 -8.06 -1.77 3.70
C SER A 84 -8.55 -0.60 2.84
N PRO A 85 -9.65 -0.78 2.09
CA PRO A 85 -10.41 0.35 1.56
C PRO A 85 -10.92 1.22 2.72
N ARG A 86 -10.78 2.55 2.56
CA ARG A 86 -11.33 3.55 3.48
C ARG A 86 -12.05 4.65 2.71
N GLY A 87 -11.68 4.85 1.45
CA GLY A 87 -12.23 5.90 0.59
C GLY A 87 -11.91 7.31 1.08
N ASP A 88 -12.68 8.25 0.58
CA ASP A 88 -12.65 9.64 1.01
C ASP A 88 -13.84 9.89 1.94
N GLU A 89 -13.58 10.29 3.19
CA GLU A 89 -14.60 10.42 4.25
C GLU A 89 -15.50 9.16 4.41
N GLY A 90 -14.94 7.97 4.14
CA GLY A 90 -15.68 6.71 4.25
C GLY A 90 -16.55 6.36 3.05
N ASN A 91 -16.41 7.09 1.93
CA ASN A 91 -17.19 6.86 0.71
C ASN A 91 -16.31 6.35 -0.44
N ASP A 92 -16.95 5.62 -1.35
CA ASP A 92 -16.33 5.17 -2.59
C ASP A 92 -16.27 6.29 -3.66
N LEU A 93 -15.80 5.95 -4.87
CA LEU A 93 -15.68 6.90 -5.99
C LEU A 93 -17.04 7.45 -6.50
N HIS A 94 -18.14 6.85 -6.09
CA HIS A 94 -19.51 7.23 -6.47
C HIS A 94 -20.30 7.86 -5.32
N GLY A 95 -19.64 8.10 -4.16
CA GLY A 95 -20.28 8.65 -2.97
C GLY A 95 -21.09 7.63 -2.15
N VAL A 96 -20.91 6.33 -2.43
CA VAL A 96 -21.55 5.26 -1.66
C VAL A 96 -20.68 4.92 -0.45
N LYS A 97 -21.29 4.79 0.72
CA LYS A 97 -20.59 4.47 1.95
C LYS A 97 -19.95 3.08 1.88
N ILE A 98 -18.65 3.02 2.15
CA ILE A 98 -17.92 1.76 2.26
C ILE A 98 -18.33 1.05 3.54
N ALA A 99 -18.58 -0.25 3.46
CA ALA A 99 -18.94 -1.07 4.61
C ALA A 99 -17.84 -1.04 5.68
N ASP A 100 -18.27 -1.02 6.93
CA ASP A 100 -17.39 -1.13 8.09
C ASP A 100 -18.08 -1.97 9.18
N ALA A 101 -17.33 -2.37 10.20
CA ALA A 101 -17.83 -3.16 11.33
C ALA A 101 -17.36 -2.54 12.65
N ASP A 102 -18.09 -2.85 13.73
CA ASP A 102 -17.72 -2.37 15.08
C ASP A 102 -16.47 -3.06 15.64
N GLY A 103 -16.11 -4.23 15.10
CA GLY A 103 -14.93 -5.00 15.51
C GLY A 103 -13.64 -4.53 14.81
N TYR A 104 -12.51 -4.68 15.49
CA TYR A 104 -11.19 -4.34 14.92
C TYR A 104 -10.67 -5.38 13.89
N ASP A 105 -11.27 -6.54 13.81
CA ASP A 105 -10.86 -7.69 13.01
C ASP A 105 -11.69 -7.89 11.73
N LEU A 106 -12.60 -6.96 11.45
CA LEU A 106 -13.40 -6.93 10.23
C LEU A 106 -13.62 -5.47 9.80
N GLY A 107 -13.64 -5.19 8.51
CA GLY A 107 -13.88 -3.86 7.97
C GLY A 107 -12.59 -3.03 7.84
N GLN A 108 -12.67 -1.75 8.13
CA GLN A 108 -11.55 -0.83 7.97
C GLN A 108 -10.37 -1.21 8.87
N GLY A 109 -9.17 -1.27 8.28
CA GLY A 109 -7.97 -1.75 8.96
C GLY A 109 -7.81 -3.26 8.99
N ALA A 110 -8.75 -4.03 8.45
CA ALA A 110 -8.80 -5.49 8.49
C ALA A 110 -9.10 -6.12 7.12
N GLY A 111 -8.44 -5.66 6.06
CA GLY A 111 -8.63 -6.18 4.70
C GLY A 111 -8.00 -7.54 4.45
N PHE A 112 -7.14 -8.02 5.35
CA PHE A 112 -6.43 -9.32 5.31
C PHE A 112 -5.71 -9.63 3.99
N TYR A 113 -5.60 -8.64 3.09
CA TYR A 113 -5.01 -8.79 1.75
C TYR A 113 -5.68 -9.91 0.93
N LEU A 114 -7.00 -10.02 1.10
CA LEU A 114 -7.88 -10.97 0.41
C LEU A 114 -8.92 -10.21 -0.42
N ASN A 115 -9.59 -10.95 -1.31
CA ASN A 115 -10.80 -10.46 -1.97
C ASN A 115 -12.02 -11.03 -1.23
N ALA A 116 -12.91 -10.15 -0.78
CA ALA A 116 -14.15 -10.56 -0.14
C ALA A 116 -15.14 -11.16 -1.17
N THR A 117 -15.89 -12.16 -0.76
CA THR A 117 -16.86 -12.87 -1.61
C THR A 117 -18.31 -12.57 -1.25
N GLU A 118 -18.56 -11.98 -0.08
CA GLU A 118 -19.90 -11.80 0.46
C GLU A 118 -20.30 -10.32 0.56
N HIS A 119 -21.61 -10.07 0.40
CA HIS A 119 -22.19 -8.76 0.66
C HIS A 119 -22.09 -8.39 2.16
N PRO A 120 -21.79 -7.12 2.53
CA PRO A 120 -21.55 -5.96 1.66
C PRO A 120 -20.07 -5.76 1.26
N TRP A 121 -19.18 -6.66 1.64
CA TRP A 121 -17.74 -6.51 1.55
C TRP A 121 -17.18 -6.66 0.13
N GLN A 122 -17.79 -7.53 -0.68
CA GLN A 122 -17.28 -7.94 -2.00
C GLN A 122 -17.07 -6.79 -2.98
N THR A 123 -17.74 -5.65 -2.79
CA THR A 123 -17.60 -4.50 -3.69
C THR A 123 -16.28 -3.78 -3.52
N HIS A 124 -15.83 -3.61 -2.27
CA HIS A 124 -14.70 -2.76 -1.95
C HIS A 124 -13.50 -3.52 -1.38
N PHE A 125 -13.72 -4.60 -0.63
CA PHE A 125 -12.64 -5.32 0.07
C PHE A 125 -11.93 -6.32 -0.85
N ASN A 126 -11.25 -5.80 -1.90
CA ASN A 126 -10.51 -6.57 -2.89
C ASN A 126 -9.00 -6.32 -2.77
N MET A 127 -8.49 -6.43 -1.54
CA MET A 127 -7.10 -6.09 -1.22
C MET A 127 -6.08 -7.03 -1.87
N TYR A 128 -6.42 -8.30 -2.13
CA TYR A 128 -5.53 -9.20 -2.87
C TYR A 128 -5.30 -8.68 -4.30
N GLN A 129 -6.36 -8.37 -5.01
CA GLN A 129 -6.28 -7.84 -6.37
C GLN A 129 -5.54 -6.49 -6.39
N TYR A 130 -5.82 -5.63 -5.40
CA TYR A 130 -5.14 -4.35 -5.26
C TYR A 130 -3.61 -4.52 -5.13
N ILE A 131 -3.15 -5.38 -4.23
CA ILE A 131 -1.71 -5.58 -3.94
C ILE A 131 -0.98 -6.32 -5.07
N VAL A 132 -1.64 -7.31 -5.68
CA VAL A 132 -0.98 -8.16 -6.70
C VAL A 132 -0.98 -7.51 -8.08
N GLU A 133 -2.05 -6.80 -8.44
CA GLU A 133 -2.23 -6.30 -9.80
C GLU A 133 -2.17 -4.78 -9.90
N GLU A 134 -2.98 -4.06 -9.13
CA GLU A 134 -3.20 -2.64 -9.35
C GLU A 134 -2.06 -1.77 -8.80
N LEU A 135 -1.72 -1.94 -7.53
CA LEU A 135 -0.66 -1.15 -6.90
C LEU A 135 0.69 -1.29 -7.62
N PRO A 136 1.16 -2.49 -8.02
CA PRO A 136 2.40 -2.60 -8.79
C PRO A 136 2.35 -1.81 -10.10
N ARG A 137 1.25 -1.83 -10.82
CA ARG A 137 1.09 -1.03 -12.06
C ARG A 137 1.14 0.47 -11.79
N VAL A 138 0.53 0.92 -10.69
CA VAL A 138 0.60 2.33 -10.25
C VAL A 138 2.06 2.72 -9.96
N ILE A 139 2.79 1.89 -9.23
CA ILE A 139 4.19 2.13 -8.87
C ILE A 139 5.09 2.14 -10.12
N GLU A 140 4.96 1.15 -10.99
CA GLU A 140 5.74 1.04 -12.23
C GLU A 140 5.49 2.20 -13.20
N ALA A 141 4.27 2.74 -13.23
CA ALA A 141 3.91 3.87 -14.08
C ALA A 141 4.43 5.23 -13.58
N ASN A 142 4.70 5.38 -12.28
CA ASN A 142 4.98 6.69 -11.66
C ASN A 142 6.37 6.80 -11.04
N PHE A 143 7.09 5.70 -10.83
CA PHE A 143 8.37 5.70 -10.13
C PHE A 143 9.46 4.91 -10.88
N PRO A 144 10.75 5.23 -10.68
CA PRO A 144 11.87 4.59 -11.36
C PRO A 144 12.19 3.22 -10.74
N VAL A 145 11.32 2.25 -10.94
CA VAL A 145 11.48 0.88 -10.44
C VAL A 145 12.01 -0.07 -11.51
N THR A 146 12.79 -1.08 -11.08
CA THR A 146 13.15 -2.24 -11.90
C THR A 146 12.03 -3.29 -11.84
N ASP A 147 12.19 -4.40 -12.55
CA ASP A 147 11.35 -5.59 -12.47
C ASP A 147 11.53 -6.39 -11.16
N LYS A 148 12.60 -6.08 -10.39
CA LYS A 148 12.88 -6.74 -9.11
C LYS A 148 11.99 -6.19 -8.03
N LYS A 149 11.12 -7.05 -7.51
CA LYS A 149 10.19 -6.73 -6.42
C LYS A 149 10.17 -7.85 -5.38
N ALA A 150 9.98 -7.45 -4.14
CA ALA A 150 9.79 -8.35 -3.01
C ALA A 150 8.66 -7.85 -2.12
N ILE A 151 8.13 -8.75 -1.28
CA ILE A 151 7.04 -8.46 -0.36
C ILE A 151 7.40 -9.00 1.02
N PHE A 152 7.07 -8.24 2.05
CA PHE A 152 7.20 -8.63 3.45
C PHE A 152 6.12 -7.96 4.29
N GLY A 153 5.94 -8.39 5.53
CA GLY A 153 4.89 -7.82 6.36
C GLY A 153 4.94 -8.30 7.79
N HIS A 154 4.02 -7.80 8.59
CA HIS A 154 3.88 -8.13 10.00
C HIS A 154 2.44 -8.54 10.34
N SER A 155 2.25 -9.56 11.21
CA SER A 155 0.95 -10.02 11.68
C SER A 155 0.00 -10.36 10.51
N MET A 156 -1.16 -9.74 10.39
CA MET A 156 -2.07 -9.83 9.25
C MET A 156 -1.32 -9.65 7.91
N GLY A 157 -0.41 -8.68 7.83
CA GLY A 157 0.41 -8.42 6.64
C GLY A 157 1.51 -9.45 6.44
N GLY A 158 2.03 -10.08 7.49
CA GLY A 158 2.98 -11.20 7.39
C GLY A 158 2.32 -12.41 6.74
N HIS A 159 1.12 -12.77 7.18
CA HIS A 159 0.29 -13.78 6.53
C HIS A 159 0.00 -13.42 5.06
N GLY A 160 -0.42 -12.18 4.80
CA GLY A 160 -0.67 -11.69 3.44
C GLY A 160 0.57 -11.80 2.55
N ALA A 161 1.75 -11.38 3.04
CA ALA A 161 2.99 -11.43 2.27
C ALA A 161 3.38 -12.87 1.89
N ILE A 162 3.29 -13.81 2.83
CA ILE A 162 3.59 -15.23 2.57
C ILE A 162 2.60 -15.82 1.57
N THR A 163 1.30 -15.62 1.78
CA THR A 163 0.28 -16.17 0.88
C THR A 163 0.34 -15.59 -0.53
N ILE A 164 0.61 -14.30 -0.67
CA ILE A 164 0.80 -13.66 -1.97
C ILE A 164 2.06 -14.18 -2.66
N ALA A 165 3.20 -14.24 -1.97
CA ALA A 165 4.45 -14.71 -2.55
C ALA A 165 4.41 -16.18 -3.00
N LEU A 166 3.64 -17.03 -2.30
CA LEU A 166 3.49 -18.45 -2.68
C LEU A 166 2.53 -18.69 -3.85
N LYS A 167 1.65 -17.73 -4.16
CA LYS A 167 0.64 -17.84 -5.22
C LYS A 167 1.05 -17.15 -6.53
N ASN A 168 2.07 -16.30 -6.50
CA ASN A 168 2.54 -15.48 -7.62
C ASN A 168 4.04 -15.63 -7.84
#